data_e6e860b5e7237a1a6d7a94d68e517d8b
#
_entry.id   e6e860b5e7237a1a6d7a94d68e517d8b
#
_cell.length_a   1.000
_cell.length_b   1.000
_cell.length_c   1.000
_cell.angle_alpha   90.00
_cell.angle_beta   90.00
_cell.angle_gamma   90.00
#
_symmetry.space_group_name_H-M   'P 1'
#
loop_
_entity.id
_entity.type
_entity.pdbx_description
1 polymer ?
#
loop_
_entity_poly.entity_id
_entity_poly.type
_entity_poly.pdbx_seq_one_letter_code
_entity_poly.pdbx_strand_id
1 'polypeptide(L)'
;DCYAGIWVNHASSTPDPETGKPFLSRPSSEEISGALGAAEAVGDDHIQERAKGHVDSDTWTHGSSEQRVRWFTTGMNSGSVQACNTFAVDASKL
;
A
#
# COMPACT_ATOMS: atom_id res chain seq x y z
N ASP A 1 -4.13 1.84 1.82
CA ASP A 1 -2.94 1.13 1.30
C ASP A 1 -2.49 -0.01 2.22
N CYS A 2 -2.41 0.21 3.54
CA CYS A 2 -1.96 -0.83 4.47
C CYS A 2 -2.89 -2.06 4.47
N TYR A 3 -4.19 -1.86 4.51
CA TYR A 3 -5.16 -2.97 4.43
C TYR A 3 -5.11 -3.71 3.10
N ALA A 4 -4.83 -3.01 2.01
CA ALA A 4 -4.61 -3.66 0.71
C ALA A 4 -3.39 -4.58 0.76
N GLY A 5 -2.32 -4.15 1.41
CA GLY A 5 -1.15 -4.99 1.65
C GLY A 5 -1.47 -6.23 2.49
N ILE A 6 -2.25 -6.07 3.57
CA ILE A 6 -2.71 -7.20 4.39
C ILE A 6 -3.50 -8.19 3.54
N TRP A 7 -4.39 -7.71 2.69
CA TRP A 7 -5.16 -8.57 1.81
C TRP A 7 -4.26 -9.41 0.90
N VAL A 8 -3.26 -8.80 0.28
CA VAL A 8 -2.28 -9.52 -0.55
C VAL A 8 -1.55 -10.59 0.27
N ASN A 9 -1.11 -10.26 1.49
CA ASN A 9 -0.45 -11.21 2.39
C ASN A 9 -1.34 -12.44 2.64
N HIS A 10 -2.57 -12.24 3.06
CA HIS A 10 -3.47 -13.34 3.42
C HIS A 10 -3.96 -14.11 2.20
N ALA A 11 -4.30 -13.44 1.10
CA ALA A 11 -4.79 -14.11 -0.11
C ALA A 11 -3.73 -15.00 -0.74
N SER A 12 -2.45 -14.65 -0.61
CA SER A 12 -1.32 -15.44 -1.14
C SER A 12 -0.83 -16.55 -0.21
N SER A 13 -1.31 -16.59 1.04
CA SER A 13 -0.88 -17.58 2.04
C SER A 13 -2.01 -18.45 2.60
N THR A 14 -3.27 -18.09 2.38
CA THR A 14 -4.43 -18.82 2.89
C THR A 14 -4.95 -19.81 1.86
N PRO A 15 -4.96 -21.12 2.14
CA PRO A 15 -5.49 -22.12 1.22
C PRO A 15 -6.99 -21.98 1.00
N ASP A 16 -7.42 -22.08 -0.25
CA ASP A 16 -8.83 -22.26 -0.60
C ASP A 16 -9.29 -23.66 -0.15
N PRO A 17 -10.36 -23.78 0.64
CA PRO A 17 -10.88 -25.08 1.08
C PRO A 17 -11.25 -26.03 -0.05
N GLU A 18 -11.64 -25.52 -1.23
CA GLU A 18 -12.05 -26.33 -2.36
C GLU A 18 -10.86 -26.88 -3.16
N THR A 19 -9.78 -26.12 -3.30
CA THR A 19 -8.63 -26.49 -4.14
C THR A 19 -7.39 -26.88 -3.36
N GLY A 20 -7.30 -26.51 -2.08
CA GLY A 20 -6.11 -26.67 -1.24
C GLY A 20 -4.95 -25.73 -1.61
N LYS A 21 -5.16 -24.82 -2.57
CA LYS A 21 -4.16 -23.84 -3.03
C LYS A 21 -4.55 -22.44 -2.55
N PRO A 22 -3.59 -21.53 -2.37
CA PRO A 22 -3.91 -20.15 -2.03
C PRO A 22 -4.86 -19.49 -3.02
N PHE A 23 -5.73 -18.60 -2.54
CA PHE A 23 -6.64 -17.83 -3.38
C PHE A 23 -5.92 -17.00 -4.43
N LEU A 24 -4.73 -16.51 -4.08
CA LEU A 24 -3.86 -15.74 -4.95
C LEU A 24 -2.50 -16.42 -4.99
N SER A 25 -1.93 -16.59 -6.16
CA SER A 25 -0.53 -17.01 -6.29
C SER A 25 0.37 -15.96 -5.63
N ARG A 26 1.42 -16.41 -4.93
CA ARG A 26 2.35 -15.46 -4.32
C ARG A 26 2.93 -14.54 -5.38
N PRO A 27 2.76 -13.20 -5.26
CA PRO A 27 3.28 -12.27 -6.25
C PRO A 27 4.80 -12.36 -6.37
N SER A 28 5.30 -12.28 -7.60
CA SER A 28 6.75 -12.17 -7.85
C SER A 28 7.26 -10.80 -7.40
N SER A 29 8.57 -10.68 -7.25
CA SER A 29 9.21 -9.39 -6.94
C SER A 29 8.88 -8.31 -7.98
N GLU A 30 8.77 -8.71 -9.26
CA GLU A 30 8.41 -7.80 -10.35
C GLU A 30 6.96 -7.32 -10.24
N GLU A 31 6.03 -8.21 -9.91
CA GLU A 31 4.63 -7.88 -9.70
C GLU A 31 4.44 -6.96 -8.49
N ILE A 32 5.14 -7.22 -7.40
CA ILE A 32 5.15 -6.36 -6.21
C ILE A 32 5.70 -4.97 -6.57
N SER A 33 6.81 -4.91 -7.30
CA SER A 33 7.40 -3.65 -7.76
C SER A 33 6.43 -2.87 -8.63
N GLY A 34 5.69 -3.54 -9.53
CA GLY A 34 4.66 -2.92 -10.35
C GLY A 34 3.52 -2.34 -9.53
N ALA A 35 3.05 -3.07 -8.52
CA ALA A 35 2.00 -2.60 -7.62
C ALA A 35 2.45 -1.38 -6.79
N LEU A 36 3.68 -1.40 -6.30
CA LEU A 36 4.26 -0.27 -5.57
C LEU A 36 4.42 0.96 -6.48
N GLY A 37 4.86 0.77 -7.73
CA GLY A 37 4.93 1.83 -8.72
C GLY A 37 3.57 2.44 -9.04
N ALA A 38 2.52 1.62 -9.10
CA ALA A 38 1.15 2.12 -9.26
C ALA A 38 0.69 2.95 -8.05
N ALA A 39 0.98 2.49 -6.83
CA ALA A 39 0.66 3.22 -5.61
C ALA A 39 1.41 4.57 -5.54
N GLU A 40 2.67 4.59 -5.96
CA GLU A 40 3.46 5.82 -6.07
C GLU A 40 2.86 6.80 -7.09
N ALA A 41 2.48 6.31 -8.27
CA ALA A 41 1.93 7.14 -9.34
C ALA A 41 0.61 7.82 -8.99
N VAL A 42 -0.13 7.30 -8.01
CA VAL A 42 -1.41 7.87 -7.56
C VAL A 42 -1.30 8.56 -6.19
N GLY A 43 -0.11 8.83 -5.69
CA GLY A 43 0.10 9.68 -4.52
C GLY A 43 -0.36 11.11 -4.80
N ASP A 44 -0.91 11.78 -3.78
CA ASP A 44 -1.45 13.12 -3.93
C ASP A 44 -0.39 14.14 -4.39
N ASP A 45 0.84 14.01 -3.90
CA ASP A 45 1.97 14.82 -4.33
C ASP A 45 2.26 14.68 -5.83
N HIS A 46 2.31 13.44 -6.33
CA HIS A 46 2.58 13.17 -7.73
C HIS A 46 1.45 13.68 -8.64
N ILE A 47 0.20 13.48 -8.22
CA ILE A 47 -0.97 13.98 -8.95
C ILE A 47 -0.96 15.52 -9.00
N GLN A 48 -0.69 16.18 -7.88
CA GLN A 48 -0.64 17.64 -7.81
C GLN A 48 0.47 18.23 -8.66
N GLU A 49 1.66 17.63 -8.61
CA GLU A 49 2.78 18.10 -9.41
C GLU A 49 2.49 18.02 -10.90
N ARG A 50 1.89 16.92 -11.35
CA ARG A 50 1.49 16.75 -12.75
C ARG A 50 0.39 17.71 -13.18
N ALA A 51 -0.56 18.01 -12.30
CA ALA A 51 -1.72 18.83 -12.61
C ALA A 51 -1.45 20.34 -12.46
N LYS A 52 -0.69 20.73 -11.43
CA LYS A 52 -0.53 22.13 -11.02
C LYS A 52 0.92 22.61 -11.00
N GLY A 53 1.89 21.72 -11.12
CA GLY A 53 3.31 22.05 -11.05
C GLY A 53 3.82 22.38 -9.64
N HIS A 54 3.02 22.17 -8.59
CA HIS A 54 3.42 22.36 -7.21
C HIS A 54 2.66 21.43 -6.27
N VAL A 55 3.22 21.20 -5.08
CA VAL A 55 2.66 20.31 -4.07
C VAL A 55 2.16 21.11 -2.88
N ASP A 56 0.94 20.82 -2.44
CA ASP A 56 0.30 21.41 -1.27
C ASP A 56 -0.30 20.30 -0.41
N SER A 57 0.40 19.90 0.65
CA SER A 57 0.01 18.80 1.52
C SER A 57 -1.28 19.07 2.32
N ASP A 58 -1.66 20.34 2.50
CA ASP A 58 -2.87 20.67 3.25
C ASP A 58 -4.16 20.26 2.53
N THR A 59 -4.07 19.98 1.24
CA THR A 59 -5.22 19.57 0.41
C THR A 59 -5.24 18.06 0.09
N TRP A 60 -4.33 17.30 0.66
CA TRP A 60 -4.26 15.85 0.39
C TRP A 60 -5.40 15.09 1.06
N THR A 61 -5.92 14.08 0.35
CA THR A 61 -6.95 13.18 0.84
C THR A 61 -6.46 11.76 1.05
N HIS A 62 -5.37 11.37 0.39
CA HIS A 62 -4.83 9.99 0.41
C HIS A 62 -3.39 9.89 0.91
N GLY A 63 -2.64 10.97 0.85
CA GLY A 63 -1.24 11.00 1.23
C GLY A 63 -0.26 10.99 0.06
N SER A 64 1.01 11.18 0.36
CA SER A 64 2.08 11.21 -0.63
C SER A 64 2.34 9.83 -1.23
N SER A 65 3.03 9.82 -2.36
CA SER A 65 3.54 8.59 -3.01
C SER A 65 4.34 7.74 -2.02
N GLU A 66 5.26 8.35 -1.29
CA GLU A 66 6.08 7.66 -0.29
C GLU A 66 5.25 7.06 0.84
N GLN A 67 4.27 7.79 1.35
CA GLN A 67 3.37 7.30 2.40
C GLN A 67 2.57 6.10 1.92
N ARG A 68 2.04 6.15 0.72
CA ARG A 68 1.24 5.06 0.14
C ARG A 68 2.06 3.79 -0.03
N VAL A 69 3.27 3.90 -0.59
CA VAL A 69 4.19 2.76 -0.75
C VAL A 69 4.57 2.17 0.62
N ARG A 70 4.91 3.02 1.58
CA ARG A 70 5.29 2.59 2.92
C ARG A 70 4.19 1.79 3.60
N TRP A 71 2.96 2.28 3.58
CA TRP A 71 1.86 1.62 4.27
C TRP A 71 1.38 0.37 3.56
N PHE A 72 1.37 0.33 2.23
CA PHE A 72 1.11 -0.90 1.49
C PHE A 72 2.14 -1.97 1.85
N THR A 73 3.42 -1.62 1.83
CA THR A 73 4.52 -2.54 2.17
C THR A 73 4.41 -3.03 3.62
N THR A 74 4.07 -2.15 4.55
CA THR A 74 3.85 -2.50 5.95
C THR A 74 2.74 -3.55 6.10
N GLY A 75 1.61 -3.34 5.43
CA GLY A 75 0.51 -4.30 5.43
C GLY A 75 0.89 -5.65 4.83
N MET A 76 1.55 -5.62 3.67
CA MET A 76 1.97 -6.83 2.96
C MET A 76 2.99 -7.65 3.76
N ASN A 77 3.94 -7.00 4.43
CA ASN A 77 4.96 -7.69 5.20
C ASN A 77 4.47 -8.18 6.56
N SER A 78 3.57 -7.43 7.21
CA SER A 78 3.08 -7.78 8.55
C SER A 78 1.88 -8.72 8.52
N GLY A 79 0.98 -8.55 7.56
CA GLY A 79 -0.31 -9.26 7.53
C GLY A 79 -1.18 -8.94 8.75
N SER A 80 -0.93 -7.86 9.47
CA SER A 80 -1.53 -7.53 10.76
C SER A 80 -2.19 -6.16 10.75
N VAL A 81 -3.45 -6.12 11.15
CA VAL A 81 -4.22 -4.87 11.30
C VAL A 81 -3.57 -3.93 12.31
N GLN A 82 -2.98 -4.47 13.36
CA GLN A 82 -2.31 -3.69 14.40
C GLN A 82 -1.13 -2.88 13.83
N ALA A 83 -0.45 -3.38 12.81
CA ALA A 83 0.64 -2.67 12.14
C ALA A 83 0.14 -1.49 11.29
N CYS A 84 -1.15 -1.41 11.01
CA CYS A 84 -1.77 -0.38 10.18
C CYS A 84 -2.36 0.79 10.96
N ASN A 85 -2.02 0.96 12.24
CA ASN A 85 -2.52 2.07 13.03
C ASN A 85 -1.76 3.36 12.71
N THR A 86 -2.19 4.05 11.66
CA THR A 86 -1.59 5.31 11.22
C THR A 86 -1.79 6.44 12.22
N PHE A 87 -2.79 6.34 13.10
CA PHE A 87 -3.07 7.35 14.12
C PHE A 87 -2.11 7.29 15.31
N ALA A 88 -1.39 6.20 15.47
CA ALA A 88 -0.39 6.04 16.53
C ALA A 88 0.99 6.58 16.13
N VAL A 89 1.13 7.09 14.91
CA VAL A 89 2.41 7.57 14.35
C VAL A 89 2.33 9.09 14.16
N ASP A 90 3.42 9.80 14.50
CA ASP A 90 3.50 11.23 14.22
C ASP A 90 3.38 11.50 12.72
N ALA A 91 2.76 12.64 12.35
CA ALA A 91 2.57 13.02 10.96
C ALA A 91 3.88 13.02 10.16
N SER A 92 4.99 13.37 10.80
CA SER A 92 6.33 13.37 10.18
C SER A 92 6.86 11.96 9.87
N LYS A 93 6.23 10.91 10.41
CA LYS A 93 6.64 9.50 10.25
C LYS A 93 5.64 8.68 9.44
N LEU A 94 4.57 9.29 8.99
CA LEU A 94 3.62 8.64 8.10
C LEU A 94 4.27 8.33 6.75
#